data_3cb284f503b99d601df2b2cf15cb7df8
#
_entry.id   3cb284f503b99d601df2b2cf15cb7df8
#
_cell.length_a   1.000
_cell.length_b   1.000
_cell.length_c   1.000
_cell.angle_alpha   90.00
_cell.angle_beta   90.00
_cell.angle_gamma   90.00
#
_symmetry.space_group_name_H-M   'P 1'
#
loop_
_entity.id
_entity.type
_entity.pdbx_description
1 polymer ?
#
loop_
_entity_poly.entity_id
_entity_poly.type
_entity_poly.pdbx_seq_one_letter_code
_entity_poly.pdbx_strand_id
1 'polypeptide(L)'
;MKVQLEDTGVNLNNIDSIRDYRNDILTNVRKYFSDTMSTEILSPVETYTAKTTTYDGGAASTYALNHALNYNPDYADFNGFGGDCTNFVSQCLYEGGGLPMHYGTPYTKTCWYYTTSTNRSSSWTGAEELYDYIFSNSSKINANISNWNSVSFGDIIQLTSGGEGYHSLIVSGIQYSSYGKSDLLVCAHTADRRHVSLASYYPGSNKRYIDITSSDL
;
A
#
# COMPACT_ATOMS: atom_id res chain seq x y z
N MET A 1 -14.99 14.09 25.42
CA MET A 1 -14.67 14.15 26.85
C MET A 1 -13.48 15.09 27.01
N LYS A 2 -13.70 16.35 27.46
CA LYS A 2 -12.62 17.27 27.81
C LYS A 2 -12.09 16.82 29.17
N VAL A 3 -10.87 16.33 29.24
CA VAL A 3 -10.18 16.11 30.51
C VAL A 3 -9.82 17.50 31.06
N GLN A 4 -10.37 17.88 32.20
CA GLN A 4 -9.95 19.06 32.93
C GLN A 4 -8.57 18.77 33.52
N LEU A 5 -7.53 19.37 32.95
CA LEU A 5 -6.13 19.26 33.42
C LEU A 5 -5.82 20.23 34.57
N GLU A 6 -6.81 20.95 35.06
CA GLU A 6 -6.62 22.04 36.06
C GLU A 6 -6.20 21.56 37.45
N ASP A 7 -6.37 20.26 37.78
CA ASP A 7 -6.05 19.69 39.09
C ASP A 7 -4.73 18.93 39.18
N THR A 8 -3.93 18.91 38.14
CA THR A 8 -2.68 18.09 38.10
C THR A 8 -1.44 18.85 38.55
N GLY A 9 -1.50 20.16 38.71
CA GLY A 9 -0.35 21.03 39.05
C GLY A 9 0.71 21.12 37.93
N VAL A 10 0.42 20.58 36.73
CA VAL A 10 1.36 20.56 35.60
C VAL A 10 1.38 21.89 34.90
N ASN A 11 2.55 22.51 34.81
CA ASN A 11 2.74 23.74 34.02
C ASN A 11 2.92 23.38 32.54
N LEU A 12 1.87 23.57 31.74
CA LEU A 12 1.86 23.27 30.30
C LEU A 12 2.80 24.13 29.45
N ASN A 13 3.35 25.21 30.02
CA ASN A 13 4.34 26.08 29.38
C ASN A 13 5.77 25.65 29.68
N ASN A 14 5.96 24.61 30.49
CA ASN A 14 7.27 24.08 30.87
C ASN A 14 7.41 22.61 30.44
N ILE A 15 8.31 22.37 29.47
CA ILE A 15 8.53 21.03 28.89
C ILE A 15 9.02 19.99 29.92
N ASP A 16 9.77 20.43 30.91
CA ASP A 16 10.26 19.54 31.98
C ASP A 16 9.11 19.13 32.90
N SER A 17 8.20 20.04 33.25
CA SER A 17 6.98 19.74 34.02
C SER A 17 6.06 18.73 33.29
N ILE A 18 5.95 18.84 31.98
CA ILE A 18 5.18 17.90 31.14
C ILE A 18 5.89 16.52 31.11
N ARG A 19 7.20 16.51 30.99
CA ARG A 19 8.01 15.28 30.97
C ARG A 19 7.90 14.54 32.30
N ASP A 20 8.02 15.24 33.42
CA ASP A 20 7.95 14.67 34.76
C ASP A 20 6.56 14.06 35.04
N TYR A 21 5.49 14.77 34.67
CA TYR A 21 4.11 14.25 34.77
C TYR A 21 3.90 13.00 33.92
N ARG A 22 4.40 12.98 32.69
CA ARG A 22 4.37 11.78 31.84
C ARG A 22 5.09 10.58 32.48
N ASN A 23 6.25 10.83 33.07
CA ASN A 23 7.05 9.77 33.71
C ASN A 23 6.36 9.24 34.96
N ASP A 24 5.70 10.11 35.72
CA ASP A 24 4.91 9.71 36.89
C ASP A 24 3.72 8.85 36.50
N ILE A 25 2.96 9.23 35.45
CA ILE A 25 1.88 8.41 34.90
C ILE A 25 2.42 7.03 34.50
N LEU A 26 3.50 6.98 33.74
CA LEU A 26 4.07 5.72 33.26
C LEU A 26 4.54 4.82 34.40
N THR A 27 5.07 5.38 35.46
CA THR A 27 5.49 4.68 36.66
C THR A 27 4.30 4.11 37.42
N ASN A 28 3.24 4.90 37.59
CA ASN A 28 2.03 4.48 38.27
C ASN A 28 1.27 3.41 37.49
N VAL A 29 1.21 3.53 36.15
CA VAL A 29 0.63 2.50 35.26
C VAL A 29 1.42 1.20 35.38
N ARG A 30 2.75 1.24 35.31
CA ARG A 30 3.60 0.05 35.47
C ARG A 30 3.40 -0.63 36.83
N LYS A 31 3.32 0.16 37.90
CA LYS A 31 3.06 -0.36 39.25
C LYS A 31 1.69 -1.01 39.36
N TYR A 32 0.65 -0.36 38.80
CA TYR A 32 -0.71 -0.93 38.80
C TYR A 32 -0.75 -2.29 38.09
N PHE A 33 -0.11 -2.42 36.92
CA PHE A 33 -0.01 -3.69 36.22
C PHE A 33 0.82 -4.73 36.97
N SER A 34 1.91 -4.34 37.61
CA SER A 34 2.74 -5.25 38.43
C SER A 34 1.99 -5.78 39.66
N ASP A 35 1.24 -4.92 40.33
CA ASP A 35 0.51 -5.26 41.54
C ASP A 35 -0.79 -6.07 41.24
N THR A 36 -1.38 -5.87 40.08
CA THR A 36 -2.62 -6.57 39.68
C THR A 36 -2.33 -7.93 39.02
N MET A 37 -1.17 -8.12 38.42
CA MET A 37 -0.80 -9.33 37.68
C MET A 37 -0.02 -10.37 38.48
N SER A 38 0.14 -10.19 39.80
CA SER A 38 0.86 -11.16 40.64
C SER A 38 0.02 -12.38 41.07
N THR A 39 -1.22 -12.53 40.59
CA THR A 39 -2.13 -13.63 40.97
C THR A 39 -2.78 -14.40 39.80
N GLU A 40 -2.49 -14.07 38.55
CA GLU A 40 -2.94 -14.90 37.43
C GLU A 40 -1.75 -15.51 36.70
N ILE A 41 -1.76 -16.85 36.61
CA ILE A 41 -0.79 -17.66 35.87
C ILE A 41 -0.82 -17.16 34.43
N LEU A 42 0.18 -16.38 34.03
CA LEU A 42 0.43 -16.01 32.65
C LEU A 42 0.74 -17.29 31.86
N SER A 43 -0.22 -17.82 31.13
CA SER A 43 0.14 -18.52 29.90
C SER A 43 1.03 -17.61 29.07
N PRO A 44 2.07 -18.12 28.40
CA PRO A 44 2.92 -17.28 27.55
C PRO A 44 1.99 -16.50 26.61
N VAL A 45 2.02 -15.17 26.71
CA VAL A 45 1.44 -14.33 25.66
C VAL A 45 2.30 -14.68 24.46
N GLU A 46 1.75 -15.48 23.56
CA GLU A 46 2.32 -15.62 22.21
C GLU A 46 2.40 -14.19 21.68
N THR A 47 3.61 -13.68 21.60
CA THR A 47 3.86 -12.44 20.86
C THR A 47 3.46 -12.77 19.43
N TYR A 48 2.26 -12.33 19.06
CA TYR A 48 1.78 -12.41 17.70
C TYR A 48 2.65 -11.43 16.91
N THR A 49 3.80 -11.91 16.47
CA THR A 49 4.56 -11.23 15.42
C THR A 49 3.72 -11.37 14.18
N ALA A 50 3.09 -10.29 13.77
CA ALA A 50 2.40 -10.24 12.49
C ALA A 50 3.39 -10.79 11.45
N LYS A 51 3.01 -11.89 10.80
CA LYS A 51 3.84 -12.49 9.77
C LYS A 51 3.73 -11.58 8.56
N THR A 52 4.80 -10.85 8.25
CA THR A 52 4.88 -10.02 7.06
C THR A 52 5.40 -10.83 5.88
N THR A 53 4.78 -10.65 4.73
CA THR A 53 5.27 -11.17 3.45
C THR A 53 6.08 -10.08 2.77
N THR A 54 7.33 -10.37 2.44
CA THR A 54 8.18 -9.46 1.68
C THR A 54 7.66 -9.33 0.25
N TYR A 55 7.54 -8.10 -0.23
CA TYR A 55 7.21 -7.83 -1.62
C TYR A 55 8.43 -7.98 -2.54
N ASP A 56 8.28 -8.72 -3.63
CA ASP A 56 9.31 -8.82 -4.67
C ASP A 56 8.95 -7.95 -5.88
N GLY A 57 9.40 -6.68 -5.85
CA GLY A 57 9.16 -5.73 -6.94
C GLY A 57 9.82 -6.13 -8.26
N GLY A 58 10.94 -6.86 -8.21
CA GLY A 58 11.61 -7.39 -9.41
C GLY A 58 10.78 -8.47 -10.09
N ALA A 59 10.20 -9.39 -9.32
CA ALA A 59 9.30 -10.42 -9.83
C ALA A 59 7.97 -9.83 -10.33
N ALA A 60 7.41 -8.83 -9.64
CA ALA A 60 6.24 -8.07 -10.11
C ALA A 60 6.49 -7.38 -11.45
N SER A 61 7.66 -6.73 -11.60
CA SER A 61 8.10 -6.15 -12.87
C SER A 61 8.26 -7.18 -13.98
N THR A 62 8.78 -8.36 -13.65
CA THR A 62 8.93 -9.48 -14.60
C THR A 62 7.57 -10.00 -15.06
N TYR A 63 6.63 -10.18 -14.13
CA TYR A 63 5.24 -10.53 -14.47
C TYR A 63 4.64 -9.49 -15.42
N ALA A 64 4.81 -8.22 -15.12
CA ALA A 64 4.34 -7.13 -15.97
C ALA A 64 4.89 -7.20 -17.39
N LEU A 65 6.19 -7.45 -17.55
CA LEU A 65 6.83 -7.61 -18.86
C LEU A 65 6.27 -8.78 -19.67
N ASN A 66 5.91 -9.87 -18.99
CA ASN A 66 5.39 -11.07 -19.64
C ASN A 66 3.92 -10.93 -20.06
N HIS A 67 3.13 -10.17 -19.28
CA HIS A 67 1.68 -10.12 -19.45
C HIS A 67 1.13 -8.80 -19.99
N ALA A 68 1.96 -7.77 -20.18
CA ALA A 68 1.50 -6.47 -20.69
C ALA A 68 0.84 -6.51 -22.09
N LEU A 69 1.23 -7.46 -22.95
CA LEU A 69 0.67 -7.67 -24.28
C LEU A 69 0.09 -9.08 -24.47
N ASN A 70 0.24 -9.93 -23.47
CA ASN A 70 -0.23 -11.31 -23.47
C ASN A 70 -0.98 -11.56 -22.16
N TYR A 71 -2.26 -11.29 -22.17
CA TYR A 71 -3.11 -11.35 -20.98
C TYR A 71 -3.08 -12.72 -20.32
N ASN A 72 -2.98 -12.74 -19.00
CA ASN A 72 -3.06 -14.00 -18.25
C ASN A 72 -4.51 -14.55 -18.31
N PRO A 73 -4.73 -15.76 -18.88
CA PRO A 73 -6.08 -16.31 -19.08
C PRO A 73 -6.82 -16.66 -17.77
N ASP A 74 -6.13 -16.70 -16.64
CA ASP A 74 -6.75 -16.95 -15.33
C ASP A 74 -7.53 -15.74 -14.80
N TYR A 75 -7.39 -14.58 -15.45
CA TYR A 75 -8.07 -13.35 -15.11
C TYR A 75 -8.96 -12.85 -16.25
N ALA A 76 -10.12 -12.32 -15.89
CA ALA A 76 -10.98 -11.68 -16.88
C ALA A 76 -10.36 -10.38 -17.40
N ASP A 77 -10.61 -10.09 -18.68
CA ASP A 77 -10.33 -8.79 -19.29
C ASP A 77 -11.48 -7.82 -18.99
N PHE A 78 -11.15 -6.69 -18.36
CA PHE A 78 -12.09 -5.63 -18.00
C PHE A 78 -12.09 -4.43 -18.94
N ASN A 79 -11.41 -4.49 -20.10
CA ASN A 79 -11.39 -3.37 -21.05
C ASN A 79 -12.78 -2.92 -21.50
N GLY A 80 -13.73 -3.84 -21.61
CA GLY A 80 -15.13 -3.55 -21.91
C GLY A 80 -15.95 -2.96 -20.74
N PHE A 81 -15.36 -2.84 -19.54
CA PHE A 81 -16.05 -2.48 -18.30
C PHE A 81 -15.36 -1.34 -17.54
N GLY A 82 -14.76 -0.39 -18.24
CA GLY A 82 -14.12 0.76 -17.65
C GLY A 82 -12.59 0.72 -17.65
N GLY A 83 -12.00 -0.40 -18.05
CA GLY A 83 -10.56 -0.56 -18.18
C GLY A 83 -9.97 -1.68 -17.35
N ASP A 84 -8.84 -2.21 -17.79
CA ASP A 84 -8.13 -3.36 -17.21
C ASP A 84 -6.84 -2.99 -16.47
N CYS A 85 -6.51 -1.70 -16.40
CA CYS A 85 -5.22 -1.23 -15.91
C CYS A 85 -4.94 -1.62 -14.45
N THR A 86 -5.93 -1.52 -13.58
CA THR A 86 -5.76 -1.83 -12.16
C THR A 86 -5.87 -3.34 -11.90
N ASN A 87 -6.71 -4.07 -12.66
CA ASN A 87 -6.69 -5.54 -12.67
C ASN A 87 -5.30 -6.07 -12.99
N PHE A 88 -4.66 -5.52 -14.03
CA PHE A 88 -3.30 -5.90 -14.41
C PHE A 88 -2.26 -5.57 -13.31
N VAL A 89 -2.31 -4.37 -12.75
CA VAL A 89 -1.42 -4.00 -11.63
C VAL A 89 -1.63 -4.93 -10.44
N SER A 90 -2.88 -5.24 -10.08
CA SER A 90 -3.19 -6.17 -8.99
C SER A 90 -2.63 -7.57 -9.24
N GLN A 91 -2.68 -8.07 -10.48
CA GLN A 91 -2.02 -9.33 -10.85
C GLN A 91 -0.50 -9.25 -10.67
N CYS A 92 0.12 -8.14 -11.08
CA CYS A 92 1.57 -7.96 -10.88
C CYS A 92 1.98 -8.00 -9.41
N LEU A 93 1.18 -7.39 -8.53
CA LEU A 93 1.42 -7.41 -7.09
C LEU A 93 1.22 -8.80 -6.48
N TYR A 94 0.21 -9.53 -6.91
CA TYR A 94 -0.14 -10.86 -6.38
C TYR A 94 0.72 -11.97 -6.98
N GLU A 95 0.64 -12.19 -8.31
CA GLU A 95 1.32 -13.29 -8.99
C GLU A 95 2.83 -13.08 -9.10
N GLY A 96 3.24 -11.83 -9.38
CA GLY A 96 4.64 -11.49 -9.50
C GLY A 96 5.26 -11.19 -8.14
N GLY A 97 4.71 -10.22 -7.43
CA GLY A 97 5.28 -9.67 -6.21
C GLY A 97 5.02 -10.49 -4.95
N GLY A 98 4.14 -11.50 -5.01
CA GLY A 98 3.87 -12.43 -3.92
C GLY A 98 3.03 -11.86 -2.78
N LEU A 99 2.35 -10.73 -2.98
CA LEU A 99 1.45 -10.20 -1.95
C LEU A 99 0.19 -11.07 -1.82
N PRO A 100 -0.21 -11.49 -0.62
CA PRO A 100 -1.42 -12.29 -0.44
C PRO A 100 -2.68 -11.46 -0.66
N MET A 101 -3.71 -12.08 -1.22
CA MET A 101 -5.03 -11.46 -1.30
C MET A 101 -5.65 -11.28 0.08
N HIS A 102 -6.33 -10.16 0.27
CA HIS A 102 -7.15 -9.88 1.43
C HIS A 102 -8.63 -10.03 1.07
N TYR A 103 -9.22 -11.17 1.41
CA TYR A 103 -10.60 -11.50 1.09
C TYR A 103 -11.59 -10.69 1.93
N GLY A 104 -12.77 -10.46 1.39
CA GLY A 104 -13.84 -9.70 2.06
C GLY A 104 -15.12 -9.66 1.22
N THR A 105 -15.93 -8.62 1.45
CA THR A 105 -17.19 -8.43 0.71
C THR A 105 -16.91 -8.02 -0.74
N PRO A 106 -17.51 -8.69 -1.74
CA PRO A 106 -17.36 -8.32 -3.14
C PRO A 106 -17.75 -6.86 -3.41
N TYR A 107 -17.09 -6.25 -4.39
CA TYR A 107 -17.33 -4.88 -4.85
C TYR A 107 -17.14 -3.79 -3.78
N THR A 108 -16.40 -4.10 -2.70
CA THR A 108 -15.98 -3.08 -1.72
C THR A 108 -14.49 -2.76 -1.87
N LYS A 109 -14.07 -1.61 -1.34
CA LYS A 109 -12.68 -1.18 -1.28
C LYS A 109 -12.00 -1.44 0.06
N THR A 110 -12.63 -2.23 0.94
CA THR A 110 -12.10 -2.61 2.26
C THR A 110 -11.31 -3.92 2.25
N CYS A 111 -11.18 -4.54 1.10
CA CYS A 111 -10.46 -5.78 0.84
C CYS A 111 -9.78 -5.69 -0.53
N TRP A 112 -8.89 -6.62 -0.85
CA TRP A 112 -8.17 -6.66 -2.13
C TRP A 112 -8.00 -8.11 -2.57
N TYR A 113 -8.85 -8.58 -3.47
CA TYR A 113 -8.86 -9.96 -3.95
C TYR A 113 -9.58 -10.11 -5.28
N TYR A 114 -9.28 -11.22 -5.95
CA TYR A 114 -9.95 -11.71 -7.15
C TYR A 114 -10.19 -13.22 -7.04
N THR A 115 -11.40 -13.66 -7.34
CA THR A 115 -11.75 -15.08 -7.52
C THR A 115 -12.33 -15.30 -8.90
N THR A 116 -13.23 -14.44 -9.33
CA THR A 116 -13.84 -14.44 -10.66
C THR A 116 -14.17 -13.01 -11.09
N SER A 117 -14.54 -12.81 -12.33
CA SER A 117 -15.02 -11.51 -12.84
C SER A 117 -16.17 -10.92 -12.02
N THR A 118 -16.98 -11.75 -11.38
CA THR A 118 -18.13 -11.34 -10.55
C THR A 118 -17.90 -11.50 -9.05
N ASN A 119 -16.78 -12.08 -8.63
CA ASN A 119 -16.41 -12.21 -7.21
C ASN A 119 -14.99 -11.65 -7.01
N ARG A 120 -14.91 -10.35 -6.84
CA ARG A 120 -13.70 -9.58 -6.61
C ARG A 120 -13.99 -8.32 -5.83
N SER A 121 -12.97 -7.71 -5.25
CA SER A 121 -13.11 -6.38 -4.65
C SER A 121 -13.10 -5.27 -5.72
N SER A 122 -13.63 -4.10 -5.40
CA SER A 122 -13.49 -2.92 -6.27
C SER A 122 -12.03 -2.43 -6.31
N SER A 123 -11.29 -2.57 -5.24
CA SER A 123 -9.86 -2.23 -5.16
C SER A 123 -8.97 -3.09 -6.07
N TRP A 124 -9.42 -4.28 -6.49
CA TRP A 124 -8.69 -5.10 -7.46
C TRP A 124 -8.73 -4.52 -8.88
N THR A 125 -9.81 -3.82 -9.25
CA THR A 125 -10.04 -3.34 -10.63
C THR A 125 -10.17 -1.83 -10.79
N GLY A 126 -10.36 -1.08 -9.73
CA GLY A 126 -10.53 0.37 -9.76
C GLY A 126 -9.28 1.10 -9.29
N ALA A 127 -8.87 2.14 -10.03
CA ALA A 127 -7.60 2.84 -9.75
C ALA A 127 -7.67 3.62 -8.43
N GLU A 128 -8.71 4.40 -8.21
CA GLU A 128 -8.85 5.12 -6.94
C GLU A 128 -9.19 4.18 -5.79
N GLU A 129 -9.99 3.13 -6.03
CA GLU A 129 -10.33 2.14 -5.02
C GLU A 129 -9.10 1.35 -4.54
N LEU A 130 -8.12 1.09 -5.42
CA LEU A 130 -6.84 0.49 -5.03
C LEU A 130 -6.05 1.43 -4.13
N TYR A 131 -5.97 2.71 -4.48
CA TYR A 131 -5.30 3.71 -3.65
C TYR A 131 -5.97 3.84 -2.28
N ASP A 132 -7.28 3.98 -2.26
CA ASP A 132 -8.06 4.05 -1.02
C ASP A 132 -7.85 2.82 -0.14
N TYR A 133 -7.80 1.62 -0.74
CA TYR A 133 -7.50 0.41 -0.01
C TYR A 133 -6.09 0.44 0.59
N ILE A 134 -5.06 0.70 -0.22
CA ILE A 134 -3.66 0.68 0.21
C ILE A 134 -3.44 1.61 1.41
N PHE A 135 -4.04 2.79 1.42
CA PHE A 135 -3.86 3.78 2.48
C PHE A 135 -4.96 3.80 3.54
N SER A 136 -5.83 2.79 3.56
CA SER A 136 -6.85 2.62 4.60
C SER A 136 -6.33 1.85 5.82
N ASN A 137 -7.03 1.97 6.95
CA ASN A 137 -6.75 1.18 8.16
C ASN A 137 -7.05 -0.32 7.99
N SER A 138 -7.76 -0.72 6.93
CA SER A 138 -8.06 -2.13 6.63
C SER A 138 -7.05 -2.75 5.66
N SER A 139 -6.10 -1.98 5.15
CA SER A 139 -5.08 -2.48 4.24
C SER A 139 -4.25 -3.58 4.89
N LYS A 140 -3.93 -4.58 4.08
CA LYS A 140 -2.89 -5.58 4.37
C LYS A 140 -1.62 -5.30 3.54
N ILE A 141 -1.67 -4.36 2.61
CA ILE A 141 -0.52 -3.94 1.80
C ILE A 141 0.15 -2.76 2.51
N ASN A 142 1.43 -2.91 2.79
CA ASN A 142 2.28 -1.86 3.34
C ASN A 142 2.92 -1.07 2.20
N ALA A 143 2.67 0.22 2.16
CA ALA A 143 3.16 1.09 1.11
C ALA A 143 3.42 2.51 1.63
N ASN A 144 4.24 3.25 0.88
CA ASN A 144 4.52 4.66 1.13
C ASN A 144 4.08 5.52 -0.06
N ILE A 145 3.61 6.73 0.23
CA ILE A 145 3.55 7.75 -0.81
C ILE A 145 4.99 8.10 -1.18
N SER A 146 5.30 7.99 -2.45
CA SER A 146 6.65 8.11 -2.97
C SER A 146 6.76 9.27 -3.97
N ASN A 147 7.87 9.34 -4.65
CA ASN A 147 8.15 10.35 -5.67
C ASN A 147 9.01 9.74 -6.79
N TRP A 148 9.19 10.52 -7.86
CA TRP A 148 9.98 10.13 -9.01
C TRP A 148 11.37 9.54 -8.67
N ASN A 149 12.06 10.09 -7.70
CA ASN A 149 13.45 9.68 -7.39
C ASN A 149 13.50 8.35 -6.64
N SER A 150 12.50 8.10 -5.77
CA SER A 150 12.49 6.96 -4.84
C SER A 150 11.80 5.72 -5.40
N VAL A 151 10.84 5.90 -6.33
CA VAL A 151 10.09 4.77 -6.92
C VAL A 151 11.01 3.82 -7.68
N SER A 152 10.76 2.52 -7.58
CA SER A 152 11.59 1.42 -8.08
C SER A 152 10.79 0.40 -8.90
N PHE A 153 11.43 -0.72 -9.26
CA PHE A 153 10.79 -1.84 -9.97
C PHE A 153 9.61 -2.39 -9.19
N GLY A 154 8.50 -2.63 -9.88
CA GLY A 154 7.28 -3.18 -9.30
C GLY A 154 6.41 -2.17 -8.54
N ASP A 155 6.88 -0.93 -8.35
CA ASP A 155 6.09 0.13 -7.75
C ASP A 155 4.97 0.61 -8.68
N ILE A 156 3.93 1.18 -8.08
CA ILE A 156 2.76 1.65 -8.81
C ILE A 156 2.91 3.13 -9.14
N ILE A 157 2.53 3.51 -10.36
CA ILE A 157 2.27 4.88 -10.74
C ILE A 157 0.81 5.00 -11.13
N GLN A 158 0.10 5.96 -10.53
CA GLN A 158 -1.26 6.28 -10.96
C GLN A 158 -1.29 7.64 -11.63
N LEU A 159 -1.94 7.70 -12.79
CA LEU A 159 -2.30 8.97 -13.41
C LEU A 159 -3.55 9.51 -12.72
N THR A 160 -3.54 10.82 -12.41
CA THR A 160 -4.62 11.45 -11.64
C THR A 160 -5.25 12.63 -12.38
N SER A 161 -6.53 12.83 -12.12
CA SER A 161 -7.30 14.00 -12.57
C SER A 161 -8.17 14.49 -11.41
N GLY A 162 -8.11 15.77 -11.10
CA GLY A 162 -8.83 16.32 -9.94
C GLY A 162 -8.40 15.75 -8.58
N GLY A 163 -7.23 15.09 -8.52
CA GLY A 163 -6.74 14.41 -7.32
C GLY A 163 -7.08 12.92 -7.26
N GLU A 164 -7.96 12.40 -8.12
CA GLU A 164 -8.38 10.99 -8.17
C GLU A 164 -7.61 10.22 -9.24
N GLY A 165 -7.25 8.97 -8.93
CA GLY A 165 -6.56 8.05 -9.83
C GLY A 165 -7.52 7.48 -10.88
N TYR A 166 -7.18 7.63 -12.15
CA TYR A 166 -7.99 7.08 -13.25
C TYR A 166 -7.27 6.00 -14.07
N HIS A 167 -5.98 5.84 -13.90
CA HIS A 167 -5.20 4.85 -14.63
C HIS A 167 -4.02 4.36 -13.79
N SER A 168 -3.81 3.06 -13.73
CA SER A 168 -2.73 2.43 -12.96
C SER A 168 -1.68 1.86 -13.90
N LEU A 169 -0.41 2.10 -13.55
CA LEU A 169 0.78 1.64 -14.25
C LEU A 169 1.68 0.92 -13.26
N ILE A 170 2.48 -0.02 -13.73
CA ILE A 170 3.53 -0.64 -12.92
C ILE A 170 4.91 -0.31 -13.48
N VAL A 171 5.87 -0.01 -12.62
CA VAL A 171 7.25 0.28 -13.02
C VAL A 171 7.93 -1.01 -13.43
N SER A 172 8.30 -1.09 -14.70
CA SER A 172 8.99 -2.25 -15.29
C SER A 172 10.48 -2.00 -15.56
N GLY A 173 10.94 -0.78 -15.40
CA GLY A 173 12.34 -0.41 -15.64
C GLY A 173 12.69 0.99 -15.20
N ILE A 174 13.99 1.24 -15.08
CA ILE A 174 14.54 2.56 -14.79
C ILE A 174 15.64 2.84 -15.81
N GLN A 175 15.55 3.97 -16.49
CA GLN A 175 16.61 4.46 -17.36
C GLN A 175 17.53 5.43 -16.61
N TYR A 176 18.81 5.33 -16.90
CA TYR A 176 19.82 6.21 -16.33
C TYR A 176 20.57 6.94 -17.43
N SER A 177 20.98 8.18 -17.15
CA SER A 177 21.93 8.97 -17.92
C SER A 177 23.19 9.20 -17.09
N SER A 178 24.13 9.93 -17.65
CA SER A 178 25.32 10.38 -16.90
C SER A 178 25.01 11.28 -15.71
N TYR A 179 23.79 11.80 -15.63
CA TYR A 179 23.30 12.69 -14.56
C TYR A 179 22.38 11.98 -13.55
N GLY A 180 22.23 10.66 -13.62
CA GLY A 180 21.35 9.88 -12.74
C GLY A 180 20.11 9.32 -13.45
N LYS A 181 19.05 9.03 -12.69
CA LYS A 181 17.77 8.53 -13.21
C LYS A 181 17.21 9.52 -14.24
N SER A 182 16.95 9.06 -15.45
CA SER A 182 16.49 9.89 -16.57
C SER A 182 15.05 9.61 -16.98
N ASP A 183 14.57 8.36 -16.82
CA ASP A 183 13.18 7.99 -17.09
C ASP A 183 12.77 6.75 -16.29
N LEU A 184 11.47 6.52 -16.20
CA LEU A 184 10.85 5.28 -15.74
C LEU A 184 10.22 4.58 -16.93
N LEU A 185 10.40 3.27 -17.01
CA LEU A 185 9.72 2.44 -18.00
C LEU A 185 8.55 1.74 -17.30
N VAL A 186 7.40 1.73 -17.95
CA VAL A 186 6.16 1.22 -17.38
C VAL A 186 5.47 0.21 -18.27
N CYS A 187 4.71 -0.67 -17.63
CA CYS A 187 3.72 -1.53 -18.28
C CYS A 187 2.32 -1.14 -17.84
N ALA A 188 1.34 -1.34 -18.71
CA ALA A 188 -0.08 -1.10 -18.44
C ALA A 188 -0.98 -1.89 -19.36
N HIS A 189 -2.19 -2.24 -18.90
CA HIS A 189 -3.34 -2.58 -19.74
C HIS A 189 -4.21 -1.34 -19.97
N THR A 190 -5.26 -1.46 -20.77
CA THR A 190 -6.07 -0.36 -21.26
C THR A 190 -5.22 0.60 -22.10
N ALA A 191 -5.17 0.36 -23.40
CA ALA A 191 -4.15 0.83 -24.34
C ALA A 191 -2.77 0.22 -24.03
N ASP A 192 -2.69 -1.11 -24.15
CA ASP A 192 -1.58 -1.96 -23.77
C ASP A 192 -0.20 -1.36 -24.03
N ARG A 193 0.61 -1.33 -22.99
CA ARG A 193 1.97 -0.79 -23.02
C ARG A 193 2.93 -1.76 -22.34
N ARG A 194 4.00 -2.08 -23.05
CA ARG A 194 5.06 -2.94 -22.52
C ARG A 194 6.37 -2.19 -22.51
N HIS A 195 6.86 -1.88 -21.30
CA HIS A 195 8.21 -1.30 -21.10
C HIS A 195 8.42 0.01 -21.85
N VAL A 196 7.45 0.91 -21.76
CA VAL A 196 7.48 2.19 -22.47
C VAL A 196 7.87 3.34 -21.54
N SER A 197 8.49 4.37 -22.11
CA SER A 197 8.87 5.59 -21.39
C SER A 197 7.67 6.29 -20.76
N LEU A 198 7.71 6.50 -19.46
CA LEU A 198 6.67 7.25 -18.74
C LEU A 198 6.59 8.71 -19.24
N ALA A 199 7.75 9.34 -19.45
CA ALA A 199 7.80 10.72 -19.90
C ALA A 199 7.24 10.89 -21.32
N SER A 200 7.51 9.94 -22.23
CA SER A 200 7.08 10.03 -23.62
C SER A 200 5.61 9.66 -23.82
N TYR A 201 5.10 8.67 -23.10
CA TYR A 201 3.73 8.18 -23.28
C TYR A 201 2.70 8.90 -22.41
N TYR A 202 3.12 9.50 -21.31
CA TYR A 202 2.24 10.21 -20.38
C TYR A 202 2.77 11.60 -20.03
N PRO A 203 3.08 12.44 -21.05
CA PRO A 203 3.60 13.79 -20.82
C PRO A 203 2.53 14.67 -20.15
N GLY A 204 2.95 15.47 -19.18
CA GLY A 204 2.06 16.46 -18.54
C GLY A 204 0.96 15.89 -17.64
N SER A 205 0.80 14.56 -17.54
CA SER A 205 -0.17 13.96 -16.62
C SER A 205 0.29 14.14 -15.18
N ASN A 206 -0.64 14.49 -14.28
CA ASN A 206 -0.40 14.40 -12.85
C ASN A 206 -0.23 12.94 -12.44
N LYS A 207 0.68 12.67 -11.53
CA LYS A 207 1.05 11.30 -11.13
C LYS A 207 1.13 11.16 -9.62
N ARG A 208 0.63 10.04 -9.10
CA ARG A 208 0.97 9.51 -7.77
C ARG A 208 2.02 8.42 -7.95
N TYR A 209 2.95 8.37 -7.03
CA TYR A 209 3.97 7.33 -6.95
C TYR A 209 3.76 6.58 -5.63
N ILE A 210 3.63 5.26 -5.70
CA ILE A 210 3.32 4.41 -4.55
C ILE A 210 4.39 3.33 -4.48
N ASP A 211 5.21 3.40 -3.45
CA ASP A 211 6.28 2.44 -3.13
C ASP A 211 5.66 1.30 -2.31
N ILE A 212 5.68 0.09 -2.85
CA ILE A 212 5.14 -1.11 -2.21
C ILE A 212 6.26 -1.81 -1.46
N THR A 213 6.09 -2.08 -0.17
CA THR A 213 7.17 -2.63 0.67
C THR A 213 6.94 -4.06 1.14
N SER A 214 5.73 -4.39 1.56
CA SER A 214 5.38 -5.70 2.12
C SER A 214 3.87 -5.87 2.24
N SER A 215 3.44 -6.98 2.84
CA SER A 215 2.06 -7.19 3.26
C SER A 215 2.00 -7.86 4.63
N ASP A 216 1.00 -7.51 5.43
CA ASP A 216 0.66 -8.21 6.67
C ASP A 216 -0.25 -9.40 6.38
N LEU A 217 -0.01 -10.54 7.04
CA LEU A 217 -0.80 -11.78 6.92
C LEU A 217 -1.91 -11.84 7.96
#